data_2397045f0edb187c7d6ded5e0b58900c
#
_entry.id   2397045f0edb187c7d6ded5e0b58900c
#
_cell.length_a   1.000
_cell.length_b   1.000
_cell.length_c   1.000
_cell.angle_alpha   90.00
_cell.angle_beta   90.00
_cell.angle_gamma   90.00
#
_symmetry.space_group_name_H-M   'P 1'
#
loop_
_entity.id
_entity.type
_entity.pdbx_description
1 polymer ?
#
loop_
_entity_poly.entity_id
_entity_poly.type
_entity_poly.pdbx_seq_one_letter_code
_entity_poly.pdbx_strand_id
1 'polypeptide(L)'
;SGADVFTAKKDELLDKVGFMYLGYTGKSDYTVQVYTSVSDSTPVGILECEVSGKVQSDGFYTVDIPDVELDEGERYSVVMTFSGDDGSGYVTVYGYSDGVMKPGQAYISNDGDSWTDVTDKDAYTGQPIIFAYTDDIDKSDKSELETLVAKYEKESGYEREVNNGKKVIADENASKNDITNAKLLIKAKAKEIKEQSLVIKTATDWKNFAKRVSGGESFAGKRVVLEKDIDFGGAKISAVGTASKPFCGYFDGNGHVLKNAGI
;
A
#
# COMPACT_ATOMS: atom_id res chain seq x y z
N SER A 1 -11.80 16.35 20.80
CA SER A 1 -10.90 15.28 20.35
C SER A 1 -10.02 14.79 21.49
N GLY A 2 -9.62 13.54 21.46
CA GLY A 2 -8.64 12.94 22.36
C GLY A 2 -7.64 12.11 21.59
N ALA A 3 -6.44 12.00 22.10
CA ALA A 3 -5.37 11.26 21.46
C ALA A 3 -4.52 10.50 22.47
N ASP A 4 -4.13 9.27 22.13
CA ASP A 4 -3.09 8.53 22.82
C ASP A 4 -1.90 8.34 21.89
N VAL A 5 -0.71 8.51 22.47
CA VAL A 5 0.57 8.36 21.80
C VAL A 5 1.24 7.07 22.25
N PHE A 6 1.60 6.27 21.29
CA PHE A 6 2.23 4.97 21.45
C PHE A 6 3.67 4.98 20.93
N THR A 7 4.43 3.97 21.29
CA THR A 7 5.73 3.68 20.68
C THR A 7 5.75 2.22 20.28
N ALA A 8 6.01 1.97 19.02
CA ALA A 8 6.15 0.63 18.47
C ALA A 8 7.30 -0.10 19.17
N LYS A 9 7.05 -1.30 19.68
CA LYS A 9 8.05 -2.10 20.43
C LYS A 9 8.93 -2.94 19.53
N LYS A 10 8.48 -3.13 18.32
CA LYS A 10 9.12 -3.86 17.21
C LYS A 10 8.50 -3.35 15.91
N ASP A 11 8.91 -3.90 14.80
CA ASP A 11 8.24 -3.63 13.55
C ASP A 11 6.88 -4.30 13.56
N GLU A 12 5.85 -3.51 13.44
CA GLU A 12 4.47 -3.96 13.58
C GLU A 12 3.53 -3.26 12.61
N LEU A 13 2.40 -3.92 12.31
CA LEU A 13 1.35 -3.43 11.45
C LEU A 13 0.16 -3.07 12.33
N LEU A 14 -0.18 -1.79 12.40
CA LEU A 14 -1.41 -1.32 13.02
C LEU A 14 -2.54 -1.44 12.02
N ASP A 15 -3.51 -2.30 12.29
CA ASP A 15 -4.64 -2.60 11.41
C ASP A 15 -6.00 -2.31 12.06
N LYS A 16 -6.00 -2.04 13.38
CA LYS A 16 -7.25 -1.90 14.14
C LYS A 16 -7.09 -0.98 15.33
N VAL A 17 -8.11 -0.19 15.60
CA VAL A 17 -8.20 0.74 16.74
C VAL A 17 -9.40 0.38 17.60
N GLY A 18 -9.20 0.33 18.91
CA GLY A 18 -10.27 0.24 19.89
C GLY A 18 -10.47 1.54 20.66
N PHE A 19 -11.70 1.84 21.04
CA PHE A 19 -12.00 3.00 21.86
C PHE A 19 -13.28 2.79 22.67
N MET A 20 -13.40 3.54 23.76
CA MET A 20 -14.63 3.58 24.54
C MET A 20 -15.42 4.85 24.20
N TYR A 21 -16.71 4.68 23.94
CA TYR A 21 -17.67 5.77 23.81
C TYR A 21 -18.64 5.77 24.97
N LEU A 22 -18.79 6.92 25.63
CA LEU A 22 -19.81 7.18 26.65
C LEU A 22 -20.44 8.55 26.32
N GLY A 23 -21.61 8.53 25.72
CA GLY A 23 -22.30 9.75 25.28
C GLY A 23 -23.68 9.89 25.91
N TYR A 24 -24.03 11.11 26.33
CA TYR A 24 -25.34 11.37 26.92
C TYR A 24 -26.51 11.20 25.95
N THR A 25 -26.26 11.25 24.64
CA THR A 25 -27.28 11.13 23.58
C THR A 25 -27.35 9.75 22.95
N GLY A 26 -26.41 8.85 23.29
CA GLY A 26 -26.38 7.48 22.80
C GLY A 26 -25.96 7.32 21.33
N LYS A 27 -25.75 8.40 20.58
CA LYS A 27 -25.32 8.38 19.18
C LYS A 27 -24.30 9.47 18.92
N SER A 28 -23.29 9.16 18.11
CA SER A 28 -22.31 10.14 17.66
C SER A 28 -21.65 9.68 16.37
N ASP A 29 -21.24 10.60 15.55
CA ASP A 29 -20.26 10.33 14.52
C ASP A 29 -18.87 10.30 15.16
N TYR A 30 -17.99 9.46 14.64
CA TYR A 30 -16.60 9.43 15.05
C TYR A 30 -15.67 9.52 13.85
N THR A 31 -14.48 10.06 14.10
CA THR A 31 -13.35 10.00 13.19
C THR A 31 -12.14 9.48 13.95
N VAL A 32 -11.48 8.46 13.39
CA VAL A 32 -10.19 7.93 13.81
C VAL A 32 -9.15 8.44 12.83
N GLN A 33 -8.09 9.04 13.34
CA GLN A 33 -6.92 9.43 12.55
C GLN A 33 -5.68 8.80 13.17
N VAL A 34 -4.79 8.26 12.35
CA VAL A 34 -3.49 7.74 12.78
C VAL A 34 -2.40 8.63 12.22
N TYR A 35 -1.50 9.06 13.10
CA TYR A 35 -0.35 9.88 12.74
C TYR A 35 0.95 9.20 13.13
N THR A 36 1.95 9.28 12.26
CA THR A 36 3.35 8.91 12.54
C THR A 36 4.22 10.14 12.69
N SER A 37 5.50 9.95 13.04
CA SER A 37 6.45 11.06 13.26
C SER A 37 5.98 12.08 14.29
N VAL A 38 5.35 11.60 15.34
CA VAL A 38 4.74 12.42 16.41
C VAL A 38 5.80 12.96 17.35
N SER A 39 5.70 14.25 17.73
CA SER A 39 6.62 14.90 18.67
C SER A 39 6.17 14.74 20.14
N ASP A 40 7.01 15.21 21.08
CA ASP A 40 6.67 15.19 22.51
C ASP A 40 5.65 16.28 22.93
N SER A 41 5.31 17.19 22.01
CA SER A 41 4.48 18.36 22.33
C SER A 41 3.11 18.34 21.66
N THR A 42 2.88 17.43 20.72
CA THR A 42 1.61 17.32 20.00
C THR A 42 1.38 15.89 19.49
N PRO A 43 0.13 15.41 19.52
CA PRO A 43 -0.19 14.10 18.95
C PRO A 43 -0.36 14.14 17.41
N VAL A 44 -0.15 15.27 16.77
CA VAL A 44 -0.31 15.45 15.31
C VAL A 44 1.05 15.41 14.65
N GLY A 45 1.19 14.54 13.65
CA GLY A 45 2.38 14.36 12.84
C GLY A 45 2.03 14.18 11.36
N ILE A 46 2.54 13.12 10.73
CA ILE A 46 2.18 12.74 9.36
C ILE A 46 0.90 11.89 9.43
N LEU A 47 -0.16 12.32 8.75
CA LEU A 47 -1.41 11.56 8.68
C LEU A 47 -1.23 10.34 7.77
N GLU A 48 -1.38 9.16 8.32
CA GLU A 48 -1.28 7.89 7.58
C GLU A 48 -2.65 7.40 7.10
N CYS A 49 -3.66 7.47 7.95
CA CYS A 49 -5.01 7.10 7.56
C CYS A 49 -6.07 7.84 8.38
N GLU A 50 -7.28 7.91 7.81
CA GLU A 50 -8.48 8.44 8.44
C GLU A 50 -9.66 7.54 8.14
N VAL A 51 -10.43 7.18 9.17
CA VAL A 51 -11.65 6.38 9.07
C VAL A 51 -12.74 7.03 9.89
N SER A 52 -13.94 7.15 9.33
CA SER A 52 -15.10 7.71 10.00
C SER A 52 -16.23 6.70 10.09
N GLY A 53 -17.06 6.83 11.11
CA GLY A 53 -18.22 5.96 11.32
C GLY A 53 -19.19 6.52 12.35
N LYS A 54 -20.10 5.66 12.83
CA LYS A 54 -21.13 6.04 13.80
C LYS A 54 -21.15 5.07 14.97
N VAL A 55 -21.25 5.62 16.18
CA VAL A 55 -21.62 4.87 17.38
C VAL A 55 -23.12 5.02 17.65
N GLN A 56 -23.77 3.96 18.12
CA GLN A 56 -25.20 3.91 18.34
C GLN A 56 -25.57 3.88 19.83
N SER A 57 -24.65 3.56 20.70
CA SER A 57 -24.84 3.42 22.16
C SER A 57 -23.50 3.53 22.86
N ASP A 58 -23.56 3.71 24.17
CA ASP A 58 -22.38 3.59 25.01
C ASP A 58 -21.77 2.19 24.90
N GLY A 59 -20.45 2.11 24.91
CA GLY A 59 -19.75 0.85 24.84
C GLY A 59 -18.34 0.96 24.32
N PHE A 60 -17.73 -0.21 24.19
CA PHE A 60 -16.42 -0.40 23.61
C PHE A 60 -16.55 -0.75 22.12
N TYR A 61 -15.81 -0.07 21.28
CA TYR A 61 -15.82 -0.24 19.83
C TYR A 61 -14.44 -0.63 19.34
N THR A 62 -14.43 -1.41 18.29
CA THR A 62 -13.21 -1.72 17.53
C THR A 62 -13.47 -1.43 16.06
N VAL A 63 -12.54 -0.76 15.42
CA VAL A 63 -12.63 -0.30 14.02
C VAL A 63 -11.43 -0.79 13.27
N ASP A 64 -11.67 -1.46 12.14
CA ASP A 64 -10.62 -1.81 11.18
C ASP A 64 -10.18 -0.53 10.46
N ILE A 65 -8.89 -0.34 10.31
CA ILE A 65 -8.28 0.80 9.60
C ILE A 65 -7.39 0.27 8.47
N PRO A 66 -7.07 1.09 7.46
CA PRO A 66 -6.01 0.76 6.53
C PRO A 66 -4.70 0.46 7.27
N ASP A 67 -3.98 -0.55 6.80
CA ASP A 67 -2.72 -0.99 7.37
C ASP A 67 -1.71 0.16 7.47
N VAL A 68 -1.23 0.43 8.68
CA VAL A 68 -0.17 1.41 8.97
C VAL A 68 1.06 0.66 9.46
N GLU A 69 2.14 0.74 8.69
CA GLU A 69 3.41 0.12 9.04
C GLU A 69 4.18 0.99 10.03
N LEU A 70 4.64 0.39 11.10
CA LEU A 70 5.36 1.06 12.20
C LEU A 70 6.73 0.41 12.38
N ASP A 71 7.77 1.22 12.37
CA ASP A 71 9.14 0.77 12.67
C ASP A 71 9.37 0.66 14.17
N GLU A 72 10.24 -0.27 14.61
CA GLU A 72 10.63 -0.38 16.01
C GLU A 72 11.14 0.96 16.57
N GLY A 73 10.55 1.40 17.66
CA GLY A 73 10.86 2.69 18.30
C GLY A 73 10.12 3.88 17.70
N GLU A 74 9.36 3.70 16.63
CA GLU A 74 8.58 4.79 16.05
C GLU A 74 7.46 5.23 16.98
N ARG A 75 7.28 6.55 17.11
CA ARG A 75 6.17 7.13 17.84
C ARG A 75 5.03 7.45 16.89
N TYR A 76 3.86 6.97 17.26
CA TYR A 76 2.63 7.21 16.52
C TYR A 76 1.50 7.58 17.47
N SER A 77 0.47 8.20 16.97
CA SER A 77 -0.73 8.53 17.75
C SER A 77 -1.99 8.05 17.06
N VAL A 78 -2.98 7.75 17.88
CA VAL A 78 -4.36 7.57 17.45
C VAL A 78 -5.18 8.73 18.00
N VAL A 79 -5.77 9.50 17.12
CA VAL A 79 -6.63 10.63 17.44
C VAL A 79 -8.08 10.24 17.20
N MET A 80 -8.91 10.42 18.21
CA MET A 80 -10.35 10.17 18.18
C MET A 80 -11.10 11.48 18.27
N THR A 81 -12.00 11.73 17.34
CA THR A 81 -12.95 12.86 17.40
C THR A 81 -14.37 12.34 17.37
N PHE A 82 -15.21 12.85 18.27
CA PHE A 82 -16.63 12.56 18.27
C PHE A 82 -17.41 13.85 18.01
N SER A 83 -18.50 13.73 17.24
CA SER A 83 -19.45 14.81 17.02
C SER A 83 -20.87 14.29 17.19
N GLY A 84 -21.55 14.79 18.20
CA GLY A 84 -22.98 14.46 18.45
C GLY A 84 -23.91 15.13 17.43
N ASP A 85 -25.14 14.60 17.32
CA ASP A 85 -26.18 15.13 16.42
C ASP A 85 -26.55 16.61 16.77
N ASP A 86 -26.23 17.07 17.97
CA ASP A 86 -26.43 18.44 18.46
C ASP A 86 -25.19 19.35 18.29
N GLY A 87 -24.12 18.86 17.61
CA GLY A 87 -22.86 19.57 17.46
C GLY A 87 -21.95 19.51 18.69
N SER A 88 -22.36 18.81 19.74
CA SER A 88 -21.52 18.56 20.91
C SER A 88 -20.54 17.44 20.58
N GLY A 89 -19.24 17.69 20.71
CA GLY A 89 -18.19 16.67 20.61
C GLY A 89 -17.76 16.26 22.02
N TYR A 90 -17.77 14.97 22.28
CA TYR A 90 -17.28 14.43 23.55
C TYR A 90 -16.17 13.43 23.28
N VAL A 91 -15.06 13.58 23.99
CA VAL A 91 -14.08 12.51 24.14
C VAL A 91 -14.35 11.85 25.48
N THR A 92 -14.48 10.54 25.45
CA THR A 92 -14.53 9.80 26.70
C THR A 92 -13.17 9.82 27.32
N VAL A 93 -13.02 10.59 28.38
CA VAL A 93 -11.86 10.54 29.25
C VAL A 93 -12.25 9.79 30.49
N TYR A 94 -11.48 8.81 30.87
CA TYR A 94 -11.72 8.02 32.07
C TYR A 94 -10.51 8.00 32.98
N GLY A 95 -10.76 8.20 34.29
CA GLY A 95 -9.95 7.73 35.37
C GLY A 95 -8.85 8.65 35.84
N TYR A 96 -8.48 8.40 37.05
CA TYR A 96 -7.41 9.07 37.77
C TYR A 96 -6.05 8.69 37.21
N SER A 97 -5.29 9.70 36.84
CA SER A 97 -3.92 9.56 36.35
C SER A 97 -2.88 9.76 37.49
N ASP A 98 -3.16 9.33 38.70
CA ASP A 98 -2.13 9.42 39.74
C ASP A 98 -0.93 8.52 39.37
N GLY A 99 -0.05 9.06 38.50
CA GLY A 99 1.26 8.50 38.20
C GLY A 99 1.29 7.41 37.13
N VAL A 100 0.22 7.15 36.37
CA VAL A 100 0.21 6.10 35.33
C VAL A 100 0.68 6.64 33.98
N MET A 101 0.25 7.86 33.62
CA MET A 101 0.66 8.49 32.35
C MET A 101 1.89 9.35 32.52
N LYS A 102 2.75 9.31 31.52
CA LYS A 102 3.90 10.20 31.40
C LYS A 102 3.57 11.35 30.46
N PRO A 103 4.22 12.52 30.63
CA PRO A 103 4.10 13.61 29.67
C PRO A 103 4.34 13.13 28.23
N GLY A 104 3.52 13.62 27.31
CA GLY A 104 3.62 13.26 25.90
C GLY A 104 2.92 11.96 25.49
N GLN A 105 2.14 11.34 26.37
CA GLN A 105 1.46 10.07 26.07
C GLN A 105 -0.03 10.21 25.77
N ALA A 106 -0.70 11.24 26.32
CA ALA A 106 -2.12 11.45 26.03
C ALA A 106 -2.45 12.92 25.99
N TYR A 107 -3.38 13.28 25.11
CA TYR A 107 -3.77 14.65 24.86
C TYR A 107 -5.27 14.79 24.70
N ILE A 108 -5.78 15.99 25.02
CA ILE A 108 -7.16 16.39 24.75
C ILE A 108 -7.17 17.70 23.96
N SER A 109 -8.19 17.89 23.15
CA SER A 109 -8.42 19.10 22.38
C SER A 109 -9.92 19.40 22.26
N ASN A 110 -10.29 20.68 22.36
CA ASN A 110 -11.66 21.13 22.12
C ASN A 110 -11.92 21.50 20.66
N ASP A 111 -10.89 21.88 19.92
CA ASP A 111 -10.96 22.39 18.56
C ASP A 111 -10.31 21.47 17.51
N GLY A 112 -9.55 20.46 17.97
CA GLY A 112 -8.76 19.56 17.11
C GLY A 112 -7.39 20.13 16.70
N ASP A 113 -7.13 21.40 16.99
CA ASP A 113 -5.90 22.09 16.60
C ASP A 113 -4.99 22.36 17.78
N SER A 114 -5.58 22.73 18.92
CA SER A 114 -4.87 23.07 20.16
C SER A 114 -4.91 21.89 21.12
N TRP A 115 -3.75 21.29 21.39
CA TRP A 115 -3.64 20.08 22.21
C TRP A 115 -3.09 20.37 23.60
N THR A 116 -3.73 19.82 24.61
CA THR A 116 -3.30 19.89 26.00
C THR A 116 -2.88 18.49 26.47
N ASP A 117 -1.68 18.36 27.00
CA ASP A 117 -1.21 17.13 27.63
C ASP A 117 -2.02 16.88 28.90
N VAL A 118 -2.58 15.68 29.05
CA VAL A 118 -3.43 15.34 30.22
C VAL A 118 -2.65 15.29 31.53
N THR A 119 -1.32 15.29 31.49
CA THR A 119 -0.47 15.34 32.67
C THR A 119 -0.19 16.78 33.15
N ASP A 120 -0.64 17.80 32.40
CA ASP A 120 -0.52 19.18 32.83
C ASP A 120 -1.41 19.41 34.06
N LYS A 121 -0.83 20.08 35.08
CA LYS A 121 -1.47 20.24 36.41
C LYS A 121 -2.79 21.04 36.37
N ASP A 122 -2.95 21.84 35.33
CA ASP A 122 -4.15 22.64 35.07
C ASP A 122 -5.13 21.97 34.09
N ALA A 123 -4.78 20.81 33.55
CA ALA A 123 -5.61 20.03 32.65
C ALA A 123 -6.56 19.09 33.43
N TYR A 124 -7.61 18.69 32.76
CA TYR A 124 -8.56 17.70 33.24
C TYR A 124 -7.85 16.39 33.60
N THR A 125 -8.22 15.79 34.74
CA THR A 125 -7.57 14.58 35.30
C THR A 125 -8.04 13.27 34.64
N GLY A 126 -8.18 13.22 33.34
CA GLY A 126 -8.64 12.02 32.64
C GLY A 126 -7.91 11.82 31.32
N GLN A 127 -7.62 10.55 30.98
CA GLN A 127 -7.02 10.17 29.71
C GLN A 127 -8.08 9.61 28.74
N PRO A 128 -7.94 9.76 27.44
CA PRO A 128 -8.70 9.03 26.46
C PRO A 128 -8.53 7.50 26.64
N ILE A 129 -9.56 6.75 26.31
CA ILE A 129 -9.47 5.28 26.31
C ILE A 129 -9.38 4.84 24.88
N ILE A 130 -8.15 4.69 24.41
CA ILE A 130 -7.81 4.30 23.05
C ILE A 130 -6.87 3.11 23.12
N PHE A 131 -7.06 2.16 22.22
CA PHE A 131 -6.21 0.98 22.05
C PHE A 131 -5.75 0.87 20.61
N ALA A 132 -4.49 0.61 20.43
CA ALA A 132 -3.90 0.26 19.15
C ALA A 132 -3.67 -1.26 19.11
N TYR A 133 -4.20 -1.93 18.10
CA TYR A 133 -3.97 -3.36 17.87
C TYR A 133 -3.01 -3.52 16.72
N THR A 134 -1.93 -4.22 16.98
CA THR A 134 -0.85 -4.41 16.02
C THR A 134 -0.54 -5.88 15.86
N ASP A 135 -0.22 -6.28 14.65
CA ASP A 135 0.34 -7.58 14.32
C ASP A 135 1.85 -7.48 14.08
N ASP A 136 2.58 -8.55 14.39
CA ASP A 136 4.01 -8.63 14.14
C ASP A 136 4.27 -8.66 12.64
N ILE A 137 5.21 -7.83 12.18
CA ILE A 137 5.69 -7.90 10.83
C ILE A 137 7.04 -8.63 10.82
N ASP A 138 7.11 -9.71 10.06
CA ASP A 138 8.39 -10.31 9.72
C ASP A 138 9.07 -9.51 8.60
N LYS A 139 9.93 -8.56 9.00
CA LYS A 139 10.73 -7.75 8.06
C LYS A 139 11.70 -8.62 7.26
N SER A 140 11.99 -9.82 7.73
CA SER A 140 12.89 -10.76 7.04
C SER A 140 12.20 -11.51 5.91
N ASP A 141 10.87 -11.48 5.81
CA ASP A 141 10.14 -12.22 4.76
C ASP A 141 10.36 -11.60 3.38
N LYS A 142 11.32 -12.19 2.69
CA LYS A 142 11.69 -11.88 1.31
C LYS A 142 11.01 -12.79 0.28
N SER A 143 10.15 -13.71 0.70
CA SER A 143 9.61 -14.79 -0.14
C SER A 143 8.85 -14.27 -1.37
N GLU A 144 8.05 -13.22 -1.21
CA GLU A 144 7.37 -12.60 -2.34
C GLU A 144 8.36 -11.90 -3.29
N LEU A 145 9.38 -11.23 -2.75
CA LEU A 145 10.42 -10.59 -3.57
C LEU A 145 11.23 -11.64 -4.33
N GLU A 146 11.60 -12.75 -3.71
CA GLU A 146 12.27 -13.88 -4.34
C GLU A 146 11.43 -14.46 -5.48
N THR A 147 10.13 -14.62 -5.26
CA THR A 147 9.18 -15.09 -6.28
C THR A 147 9.12 -14.12 -7.46
N LEU A 148 9.05 -12.81 -7.22
CA LEU A 148 9.04 -11.80 -8.27
C LEU A 148 10.38 -11.78 -9.05
N VAL A 149 11.49 -11.83 -8.35
CA VAL A 149 12.82 -11.88 -8.96
C VAL A 149 12.95 -13.13 -9.84
N ALA A 150 12.61 -14.31 -9.32
CA ALA A 150 12.68 -15.57 -10.08
C ALA A 150 11.77 -15.55 -11.33
N LYS A 151 10.59 -14.92 -11.22
CA LYS A 151 9.67 -14.77 -12.33
C LYS A 151 10.24 -13.94 -13.48
N TYR A 152 10.88 -12.81 -13.15
CA TYR A 152 11.28 -11.82 -14.15
C TYR A 152 12.77 -11.83 -14.50
N GLU A 153 13.62 -12.62 -13.82
CA GLU A 153 15.07 -12.61 -14.06
C GLU A 153 15.49 -13.05 -15.47
N LYS A 154 14.64 -13.85 -16.16
CA LYS A 154 14.87 -14.32 -17.52
C LYS A 154 14.18 -13.49 -18.58
N GLU A 155 13.40 -12.51 -18.16
CA GLU A 155 12.65 -11.64 -19.03
C GLU A 155 13.44 -10.36 -19.34
N SER A 156 13.51 -10.00 -20.62
CA SER A 156 14.21 -8.79 -21.05
C SER A 156 13.44 -7.54 -20.62
N GLY A 157 14.17 -6.51 -20.23
CA GLY A 157 13.63 -5.22 -19.81
C GLY A 157 13.39 -5.06 -18.29
N TYR A 158 13.76 -6.09 -17.50
CA TYR A 158 13.67 -6.08 -16.03
C TYR A 158 15.04 -6.08 -15.34
N GLU A 159 16.12 -5.99 -16.08
CA GLU A 159 17.48 -6.22 -15.59
C GLU A 159 17.82 -5.34 -14.38
N ARG A 160 17.38 -4.08 -14.41
CA ARG A 160 17.63 -3.11 -13.34
C ARG A 160 16.86 -3.48 -12.07
N GLU A 161 15.58 -3.71 -12.21
CA GLU A 161 14.66 -3.98 -11.10
C GLU A 161 14.95 -5.34 -10.46
N VAL A 162 15.24 -6.34 -11.27
CA VAL A 162 15.66 -7.67 -10.82
C VAL A 162 17.01 -7.62 -10.09
N ASN A 163 18.00 -6.90 -10.62
CA ASN A 163 19.28 -6.74 -9.95
C ASN A 163 19.16 -5.99 -8.62
N ASN A 164 18.27 -5.00 -8.54
CA ASN A 164 17.94 -4.34 -7.28
C ASN A 164 17.30 -5.33 -6.29
N GLY A 165 16.30 -6.09 -6.73
CA GLY A 165 15.67 -7.13 -5.91
C GLY A 165 16.67 -8.15 -5.37
N LYS A 166 17.59 -8.64 -6.20
CA LYS A 166 18.67 -9.58 -5.79
C LYS A 166 19.58 -9.00 -4.72
N LYS A 167 19.91 -7.71 -4.80
CA LYS A 167 20.71 -7.03 -3.76
C LYS A 167 19.97 -6.98 -2.44
N VAL A 168 18.70 -6.62 -2.45
CA VAL A 168 17.85 -6.57 -1.25
C VAL A 168 17.67 -7.97 -0.64
N ILE A 169 17.50 -9.01 -1.46
CA ILE A 169 17.43 -10.41 -0.97
C ILE A 169 18.72 -10.81 -0.26
N ALA A 170 19.88 -10.45 -0.81
CA ALA A 170 21.18 -10.80 -0.26
C ALA A 170 21.60 -9.97 0.96
N ASP A 171 20.95 -8.85 1.22
CA ASP A 171 21.23 -7.98 2.37
C ASP A 171 20.50 -8.49 3.61
N GLU A 172 21.24 -9.01 4.59
CA GLU A 172 20.67 -9.50 5.86
C GLU A 172 20.06 -8.37 6.71
N ASN A 173 20.46 -7.12 6.46
CA ASN A 173 19.96 -5.95 7.16
C ASN A 173 18.93 -5.16 6.33
N ALA A 174 18.44 -5.73 5.21
CA ALA A 174 17.43 -5.05 4.41
C ALA A 174 16.18 -4.77 5.24
N SER A 175 15.79 -3.50 5.28
CA SER A 175 14.57 -3.07 5.96
C SER A 175 13.33 -3.55 5.21
N LYS A 176 12.19 -3.56 5.88
CA LYS A 176 10.90 -3.80 5.23
C LYS A 176 10.67 -2.84 4.07
N ASN A 177 11.01 -1.57 4.25
CA ASN A 177 10.88 -0.57 3.18
C ASN A 177 11.73 -0.91 1.97
N ASP A 178 12.94 -1.43 2.15
CA ASP A 178 13.79 -1.88 1.04
C ASP A 178 13.14 -3.03 0.28
N ILE A 179 12.58 -4.01 1.01
CA ILE A 179 11.89 -5.17 0.43
C ILE A 179 10.63 -4.71 -0.31
N THR A 180 9.81 -3.85 0.32
CA THR A 180 8.58 -3.31 -0.26
C THR A 180 8.88 -2.48 -1.51
N ASN A 181 9.85 -1.58 -1.45
CA ASN A 181 10.26 -0.76 -2.60
C ASN A 181 10.77 -1.62 -3.76
N ALA A 182 11.57 -2.65 -3.47
CA ALA A 182 12.05 -3.56 -4.52
C ALA A 182 10.89 -4.31 -5.19
N LYS A 183 9.90 -4.78 -4.42
CA LYS A 183 8.68 -5.40 -4.96
C LYS A 183 7.88 -4.43 -5.82
N LEU A 184 7.67 -3.21 -5.35
CA LEU A 184 6.92 -2.17 -6.07
C LEU A 184 7.59 -1.80 -7.39
N LEU A 185 8.92 -1.66 -7.42
CA LEU A 185 9.67 -1.36 -8.64
C LEU A 185 9.48 -2.46 -9.70
N ILE A 186 9.58 -3.73 -9.33
CA ILE A 186 9.34 -4.85 -10.26
C ILE A 186 7.89 -4.85 -10.76
N LYS A 187 6.91 -4.69 -9.86
CA LYS A 187 5.49 -4.64 -10.22
C LYS A 187 5.15 -3.44 -11.12
N ALA A 188 5.71 -2.27 -10.85
CA ALA A 188 5.53 -1.07 -11.67
C ALA A 188 6.12 -1.27 -13.07
N LYS A 189 7.31 -1.86 -13.15
CA LYS A 189 7.95 -2.19 -14.44
C LYS A 189 7.13 -3.21 -15.23
N ALA A 190 6.58 -4.21 -14.57
CA ALA A 190 5.69 -5.20 -15.21
C ALA A 190 4.43 -4.54 -15.78
N LYS A 191 3.85 -3.59 -15.05
CA LYS A 191 2.70 -2.80 -15.53
C LYS A 191 3.07 -1.94 -16.74
N GLU A 192 4.19 -1.21 -16.68
CA GLU A 192 4.71 -0.39 -17.78
C GLU A 192 4.90 -1.22 -19.06
N ILE A 193 5.62 -2.36 -18.96
CA ILE A 193 5.86 -3.24 -20.11
C ILE A 193 4.55 -3.79 -20.67
N LYS A 194 3.61 -4.16 -19.80
CA LYS A 194 2.28 -4.65 -20.22
C LYS A 194 1.49 -3.57 -20.97
N GLU A 195 1.50 -2.34 -20.48
CA GLU A 195 0.79 -1.22 -21.11
C GLU A 195 1.41 -0.79 -22.46
N GLN A 196 2.72 -0.95 -22.60
CA GLN A 196 3.45 -0.64 -23.86
C GLN A 196 3.48 -1.80 -24.86
N SER A 197 3.01 -2.99 -24.46
CA SER A 197 3.05 -4.18 -25.29
C SER A 197 1.90 -4.20 -26.29
N LEU A 198 2.21 -4.58 -27.55
CA LEU A 198 1.20 -5.01 -28.50
C LEU A 198 0.80 -6.45 -28.21
N VAL A 199 -0.46 -6.66 -27.84
CA VAL A 199 -0.97 -8.00 -27.53
C VAL A 199 -1.60 -8.63 -28.79
N ILE A 200 -1.22 -9.87 -29.09
CA ILE A 200 -1.73 -10.66 -30.21
C ILE A 200 -2.51 -11.86 -29.65
N LYS A 201 -3.82 -11.88 -29.94
CA LYS A 201 -4.76 -12.90 -29.47
C LYS A 201 -5.38 -13.73 -30.61
N THR A 202 -5.32 -13.22 -31.84
CA THR A 202 -6.01 -13.79 -32.99
C THR A 202 -5.14 -13.74 -34.24
N ALA A 203 -5.48 -14.55 -35.24
CA ALA A 203 -4.85 -14.49 -36.57
C ALA A 203 -5.02 -13.10 -37.23
N THR A 204 -6.09 -12.39 -36.94
CA THR A 204 -6.29 -11.00 -37.38
C THR A 204 -5.32 -10.05 -36.76
N ASP A 205 -5.05 -10.17 -35.43
CA ASP A 205 -4.07 -9.34 -34.74
C ASP A 205 -2.66 -9.57 -35.31
N TRP A 206 -2.31 -10.84 -35.58
CA TRP A 206 -1.06 -11.18 -36.27
C TRP A 206 -0.94 -10.49 -37.63
N LYS A 207 -1.99 -10.58 -38.45
CA LYS A 207 -2.01 -9.92 -39.75
C LYS A 207 -1.83 -8.40 -39.64
N ASN A 208 -2.51 -7.78 -38.67
CA ASN A 208 -2.37 -6.35 -38.42
C ASN A 208 -0.96 -5.98 -37.97
N PHE A 209 -0.36 -6.77 -37.07
CA PHE A 209 1.04 -6.61 -36.64
C PHE A 209 2.00 -6.70 -37.84
N ALA A 210 1.91 -7.76 -38.64
CA ALA A 210 2.74 -7.93 -39.83
C ALA A 210 2.58 -6.76 -40.83
N LYS A 211 1.34 -6.26 -41.03
CA LYS A 211 1.07 -5.08 -41.85
C LYS A 211 1.73 -3.80 -41.31
N ARG A 212 1.71 -3.58 -40.01
CA ARG A 212 2.36 -2.41 -39.40
C ARG A 212 3.86 -2.44 -39.61
N VAL A 213 4.51 -3.59 -39.39
CA VAL A 213 5.95 -3.74 -39.64
C VAL A 213 6.29 -3.55 -41.11
N SER A 214 5.55 -4.17 -42.00
CA SER A 214 5.69 -4.00 -43.47
C SER A 214 5.44 -2.56 -43.91
N GLY A 215 4.61 -1.82 -43.19
CA GLY A 215 4.37 -0.39 -43.36
C GLY A 215 5.54 0.50 -42.93
N GLY A 216 6.51 -0.04 -42.19
CA GLY A 216 7.72 0.65 -41.74
C GLY A 216 7.76 0.97 -40.23
N GLU A 217 6.79 0.46 -39.45
CA GLU A 217 6.89 0.57 -37.98
C GLU A 217 7.89 -0.47 -37.48
N SER A 218 9.03 -0.03 -36.98
CA SER A 218 10.12 -0.93 -36.56
C SER A 218 9.87 -1.65 -35.24
N PHE A 219 8.95 -1.14 -34.41
CA PHE A 219 8.74 -1.60 -33.04
C PHE A 219 9.98 -1.55 -32.14
N ALA A 220 10.99 -0.74 -32.44
CA ALA A 220 12.18 -0.59 -31.62
C ALA A 220 11.77 -0.21 -30.18
N GLY A 221 12.27 -0.95 -29.18
CA GLY A 221 11.94 -0.75 -27.77
C GLY A 221 10.53 -1.19 -27.35
N LYS A 222 9.72 -1.72 -28.26
CA LYS A 222 8.37 -2.21 -27.95
C LYS A 222 8.36 -3.73 -27.83
N ARG A 223 7.48 -4.25 -26.97
CA ARG A 223 7.23 -5.69 -26.81
C ARG A 223 5.95 -6.09 -27.54
N VAL A 224 5.97 -7.23 -28.20
CA VAL A 224 4.82 -7.88 -28.85
C VAL A 224 4.64 -9.22 -28.17
N VAL A 225 3.45 -9.49 -27.62
CA VAL A 225 3.19 -10.68 -26.78
C VAL A 225 2.06 -11.50 -27.37
N LEU A 226 2.22 -12.82 -27.45
CA LEU A 226 1.12 -13.75 -27.70
C LEU A 226 0.39 -13.98 -26.36
N GLU A 227 -0.93 -13.81 -26.36
CA GLU A 227 -1.77 -14.05 -25.17
C GLU A 227 -2.52 -15.39 -25.27
N LYS A 228 -2.57 -15.99 -26.46
CA LYS A 228 -3.22 -17.28 -26.73
C LYS A 228 -2.51 -18.01 -27.86
N ASP A 229 -2.72 -19.33 -27.92
CA ASP A 229 -2.43 -20.11 -29.11
C ASP A 229 -3.22 -19.55 -30.28
N ILE A 230 -2.58 -19.36 -31.43
CA ILE A 230 -3.23 -18.87 -32.65
C ILE A 230 -3.24 -19.99 -33.67
N ASP A 231 -4.44 -20.41 -34.06
CA ASP A 231 -4.63 -21.34 -35.16
C ASP A 231 -4.97 -20.56 -36.45
N PHE A 232 -4.14 -20.72 -37.47
CA PHE A 232 -4.33 -20.08 -38.78
C PHE A 232 -5.21 -20.89 -39.73
N GLY A 233 -5.63 -22.10 -39.34
CA GLY A 233 -6.54 -22.94 -40.16
C GLY A 233 -6.03 -23.27 -41.55
N GLY A 234 -4.70 -23.34 -41.74
CA GLY A 234 -4.06 -23.54 -43.05
C GLY A 234 -3.91 -22.27 -43.90
N ALA A 235 -4.38 -21.12 -43.39
CA ALA A 235 -4.23 -19.86 -44.12
C ALA A 235 -2.74 -19.44 -44.18
N LYS A 236 -2.34 -18.78 -45.26
CA LYS A 236 -1.03 -18.16 -45.38
C LYS A 236 -0.86 -17.10 -44.31
N ILE A 237 0.23 -17.22 -43.51
CA ILE A 237 0.58 -16.18 -42.58
C ILE A 237 1.40 -15.09 -43.28
N SER A 238 1.15 -13.86 -42.87
CA SER A 238 1.98 -12.75 -43.32
C SER A 238 3.34 -12.78 -42.57
N ALA A 239 4.43 -12.72 -43.32
CA ALA A 239 5.75 -12.54 -42.76
C ALA A 239 5.82 -11.21 -42.00
N VAL A 240 6.52 -11.20 -40.88
CA VAL A 240 6.73 -10.00 -40.07
C VAL A 240 8.06 -9.38 -40.46
N GLY A 241 7.97 -8.25 -41.15
CA GLY A 241 9.15 -7.51 -41.62
C GLY A 241 9.77 -8.04 -42.93
N THR A 242 10.66 -7.23 -43.43
CA THR A 242 11.47 -7.48 -44.63
C THR A 242 12.90 -6.99 -44.39
N ALA A 243 13.82 -7.30 -45.29
CA ALA A 243 15.21 -6.79 -45.18
C ALA A 243 15.29 -5.25 -45.12
N SER A 244 14.40 -4.55 -45.84
CA SER A 244 14.33 -3.08 -45.84
C SER A 244 13.47 -2.48 -44.73
N LYS A 245 12.61 -3.28 -44.09
CA LYS A 245 11.71 -2.88 -43.02
C LYS A 245 11.69 -3.99 -41.93
N PRO A 246 12.77 -4.12 -41.16
CA PRO A 246 12.87 -5.18 -40.16
C PRO A 246 12.00 -4.91 -38.95
N PHE A 247 11.57 -5.98 -38.28
CA PHE A 247 11.07 -5.90 -36.92
C PHE A 247 12.28 -5.77 -35.97
N CYS A 248 12.31 -4.70 -35.17
CA CYS A 248 13.38 -4.39 -34.21
C CYS A 248 12.92 -4.41 -32.75
N GLY A 249 11.72 -4.92 -32.48
CA GLY A 249 11.15 -5.04 -31.12
C GLY A 249 11.48 -6.37 -30.47
N TYR A 250 10.88 -6.62 -29.33
CA TYR A 250 10.91 -7.90 -28.63
C TYR A 250 9.64 -8.68 -28.91
N PHE A 251 9.77 -9.92 -29.37
CA PHE A 251 8.63 -10.82 -29.55
C PHE A 251 8.63 -11.88 -28.46
N ASP A 252 7.56 -11.91 -27.68
CA ASP A 252 7.35 -12.86 -26.60
C ASP A 252 6.22 -13.82 -26.96
N GLY A 253 6.57 -15.07 -27.16
CA GLY A 253 5.61 -16.14 -27.40
C GLY A 253 4.81 -16.52 -26.15
N ASN A 254 5.23 -16.13 -24.95
CA ASN A 254 4.55 -16.34 -23.68
C ASN A 254 4.04 -17.79 -23.50
N GLY A 255 4.80 -18.78 -23.97
CA GLY A 255 4.43 -20.19 -23.94
C GLY A 255 3.34 -20.62 -24.95
N HIS A 256 2.85 -19.71 -25.79
CA HIS A 256 1.81 -19.97 -26.79
C HIS A 256 2.39 -20.37 -28.15
N VAL A 257 1.59 -21.02 -28.96
CA VAL A 257 2.00 -21.63 -30.23
C VAL A 257 1.20 -21.05 -31.39
N LEU A 258 1.91 -20.85 -32.51
CA LEU A 258 1.27 -20.55 -33.81
C LEU A 258 1.08 -21.88 -34.54
N LYS A 259 -0.20 -22.26 -34.80
CA LYS A 259 -0.59 -23.57 -35.36
C LYS A 259 -1.14 -23.42 -36.77
N ASN A 260 -0.95 -24.48 -37.56
CA ASN A 260 -1.55 -24.60 -38.91
C ASN A 260 -1.29 -23.39 -39.81
N ALA A 261 -0.09 -22.82 -39.71
CA ALA A 261 0.34 -21.71 -40.52
C ALA A 261 0.75 -22.19 -41.93
N GLY A 262 0.02 -21.78 -42.98
CA GLY A 262 0.45 -21.98 -44.36
C GLY A 262 1.60 -21.03 -44.68
N ILE A 263 2.63 -21.53 -45.38
CA ILE A 263 3.78 -20.75 -45.86
C ILE A 263 3.61 -20.41 -47.33
#